data_38da1bc89f0378d6407ff95db91e56a0
#
_entry.id   38da1bc89f0378d6407ff95db91e56a0
#
_cell.length_a   1.000
_cell.length_b   1.000
_cell.length_c   1.000
_cell.angle_alpha   90.00
_cell.angle_beta   90.00
_cell.angle_gamma   90.00
#
_symmetry.space_group_name_H-M   'P 1'
#
loop_
_entity.id
_entity.type
_entity.pdbx_description
1 polymer ?
#
loop_
_entity_poly.entity_id
_entity_poly.type
_entity_poly.pdbx_seq_one_letter_code
_entity_poly.pdbx_strand_id
1 'polypeptide(L)'
;MKTRIIQDEPEPEPEAAAPAGADTPVADERETWLRRAFFATAIVGYFVIGVVHPADIEVGDETALYIGIHLVQPVFILLLAWGIWLLVKDLPGRAAQVARIAIVPYAIVYSMFDAIAGVSLGGIVRQANEASAADAATVQRLMDSGTDYVGIVIFVASGLTWFAMAFAAALAVRRIGGLGPTLLMAIGAAIFAVGHPFPPGPIGIALFGLGIAWLELRREAAKAPEAQPVLAP
;
A
#
# COMPACT_ATOMS: atom_id res chain seq x y z
N MET A 1 38.44 39.89 53.51
CA MET A 1 37.35 38.89 53.70
C MET A 1 36.09 39.48 53.07
N LYS A 2 35.73 39.03 51.82
CA LYS A 2 34.55 39.53 51.09
C LYS A 2 33.42 38.51 51.25
N THR A 3 32.42 38.91 51.99
CA THR A 3 31.19 38.10 52.16
C THR A 3 30.38 38.12 50.87
N ARG A 4 30.22 36.95 50.24
CA ARG A 4 29.41 36.78 49.04
C ARG A 4 27.97 36.54 49.48
N ILE A 5 27.09 37.51 49.18
CA ILE A 5 25.65 37.37 49.37
C ILE A 5 25.18 36.45 48.23
N ILE A 6 24.70 35.26 48.59
CA ILE A 6 23.99 34.37 47.69
C ILE A 6 22.60 34.94 47.59
N GLN A 7 22.22 35.45 46.42
CA GLN A 7 20.84 35.76 46.09
C GLN A 7 20.16 34.44 45.81
N ASP A 8 19.12 34.09 46.61
CA ASP A 8 18.24 33.01 46.34
C ASP A 8 17.45 33.36 45.07
N GLU A 9 17.71 32.62 43.96
CA GLU A 9 16.86 32.69 42.78
C GLU A 9 15.51 32.11 43.17
N PRO A 10 14.41 32.78 42.80
CA PRO A 10 13.08 32.24 43.02
C PRO A 10 12.91 30.93 42.26
N GLU A 11 12.43 29.91 42.96
CA GLU A 11 12.06 28.63 42.34
C GLU A 11 11.11 28.87 41.16
N PRO A 12 11.36 28.27 39.99
CA PRO A 12 10.45 28.40 38.85
C PRO A 12 9.06 27.89 39.26
N GLU A 13 8.06 28.72 39.09
CA GLU A 13 6.66 28.34 39.30
C GLU A 13 6.39 27.03 38.48
N PRO A 14 5.71 26.05 39.07
CA PRO A 14 5.37 24.84 38.37
C PRO A 14 4.53 25.21 37.13
N GLU A 15 5.13 24.97 35.96
CA GLU A 15 4.49 25.18 34.67
C GLU A 15 3.11 24.48 34.69
N ALA A 16 2.06 25.27 34.64
CA ALA A 16 0.68 24.79 34.73
C ALA A 16 0.52 23.69 33.67
N ALA A 17 0.32 22.45 34.14
CA ALA A 17 0.08 21.32 33.25
C ALA A 17 -0.97 21.69 32.21
N ALA A 18 -0.57 21.71 30.94
CA ALA A 18 -1.47 21.98 29.85
C ALA A 18 -2.69 21.05 29.98
N PRO A 19 -3.92 21.54 29.80
CA PRO A 19 -5.10 20.72 29.98
C PRO A 19 -4.99 19.48 29.10
N ALA A 20 -5.13 18.30 29.71
CA ALA A 20 -5.12 17.01 29.06
C ALA A 20 -6.41 16.79 28.24
N GLY A 21 -6.61 17.65 27.26
CA GLY A 21 -7.70 17.69 26.33
C GLY A 21 -7.22 18.29 25.02
N ALA A 22 -6.03 17.88 24.54
CA ALA A 22 -5.64 18.18 23.18
C ALA A 22 -6.66 17.52 22.27
N ASP A 23 -7.56 18.32 21.71
CA ASP A 23 -8.52 17.92 20.69
C ASP A 23 -7.80 17.05 19.65
N THR A 24 -8.11 15.76 19.65
CA THR A 24 -7.65 14.88 18.57
C THR A 24 -8.27 15.48 17.32
N PRO A 25 -7.48 15.93 16.33
CA PRO A 25 -8.03 16.56 15.15
C PRO A 25 -9.07 15.62 14.55
N VAL A 26 -10.32 16.04 14.52
CA VAL A 26 -11.38 15.30 13.84
C VAL A 26 -10.93 15.26 12.39
N ALA A 27 -10.54 14.07 11.92
CA ALA A 27 -10.13 13.89 10.53
C ALA A 27 -11.25 14.46 9.67
N ASP A 28 -10.92 15.38 8.78
CA ASP A 28 -11.86 15.99 7.86
C ASP A 28 -12.70 14.89 7.19
N GLU A 29 -14.01 14.99 7.20
CA GLU A 29 -14.92 14.02 6.59
C GLU A 29 -14.56 13.76 5.13
N ARG A 30 -14.14 14.81 4.42
CA ARG A 30 -13.66 14.72 3.05
C ARG A 30 -12.42 13.82 2.93
N GLU A 31 -11.45 13.96 3.83
CA GLU A 31 -10.25 13.14 3.83
C GLU A 31 -10.58 11.66 4.13
N THR A 32 -11.46 11.43 5.08
CA THR A 32 -11.95 10.07 5.41
C THR A 32 -12.62 9.44 4.20
N TRP A 33 -13.48 10.18 3.49
CA TRP A 33 -14.13 9.72 2.27
C TRP A 33 -13.12 9.42 1.16
N LEU A 34 -12.19 10.33 0.89
CA LEU A 34 -11.13 10.14 -0.13
C LEU A 34 -10.29 8.90 0.16
N ARG A 35 -9.86 8.72 1.41
CA ARG A 35 -9.08 7.55 1.82
C ARG A 35 -9.84 6.25 1.54
N ARG A 36 -11.12 6.18 1.90
CA ARG A 36 -11.97 5.02 1.64
C ARG A 36 -12.18 4.77 0.16
N ALA A 37 -12.44 5.82 -0.60
CA ALA A 37 -12.61 5.71 -2.05
C ALA A 37 -11.33 5.21 -2.72
N PHE A 38 -10.17 5.72 -2.35
CA PHE A 38 -8.90 5.27 -2.91
C PHE A 38 -8.61 3.81 -2.58
N PHE A 39 -8.80 3.39 -1.33
CA PHE A 39 -8.63 1.99 -0.98
C PHE A 39 -9.64 1.08 -1.68
N ALA A 40 -10.92 1.42 -1.67
CA ALA A 40 -11.93 0.60 -2.32
C ALA A 40 -11.63 0.43 -3.81
N THR A 41 -11.35 1.53 -4.52
CA THR A 41 -11.03 1.49 -5.96
C THR A 41 -9.75 0.71 -6.23
N ALA A 42 -8.69 0.96 -5.46
CA ALA A 42 -7.42 0.28 -5.68
C ALA A 42 -7.51 -1.23 -5.38
N ILE A 43 -8.12 -1.61 -4.25
CA ILE A 43 -8.23 -3.02 -3.83
C ILE A 43 -9.12 -3.80 -4.78
N VAL A 44 -10.29 -3.25 -5.16
CA VAL A 44 -11.18 -3.88 -6.13
C VAL A 44 -10.49 -3.98 -7.49
N GLY A 45 -9.83 -2.92 -7.93
CA GLY A 45 -9.08 -2.90 -9.19
C GLY A 45 -7.99 -3.97 -9.23
N TYR A 46 -7.14 -4.03 -8.20
CA TYR A 46 -6.10 -5.06 -8.10
C TYR A 46 -6.66 -6.48 -8.00
N PHE A 47 -7.75 -6.66 -7.27
CA PHE A 47 -8.40 -7.96 -7.17
C PHE A 47 -8.92 -8.42 -8.54
N VAL A 48 -9.67 -7.56 -9.25
CA VAL A 48 -10.19 -7.88 -10.58
C VAL A 48 -9.06 -8.14 -11.56
N ILE A 49 -8.07 -7.25 -11.62
CA ILE A 49 -6.88 -7.45 -12.47
C ILE A 49 -6.21 -8.77 -12.13
N GLY A 50 -5.93 -9.05 -10.87
CA GLY A 50 -5.25 -10.27 -10.47
C GLY A 50 -6.02 -11.55 -10.82
N VAL A 51 -7.36 -11.51 -10.87
CA VAL A 51 -8.19 -12.66 -11.27
C VAL A 51 -8.15 -12.90 -12.79
N VAL A 52 -8.14 -11.80 -13.59
CA VAL A 52 -8.17 -11.92 -15.06
C VAL A 52 -6.78 -11.89 -15.70
N HIS A 53 -5.73 -11.67 -14.91
CA HIS A 53 -4.35 -11.56 -15.39
C HIS A 53 -3.85 -12.92 -15.90
N PRO A 54 -3.39 -13.03 -17.15
CA PRO A 54 -2.70 -14.23 -17.62
C PRO A 54 -1.46 -14.49 -16.75
N ALA A 55 -1.21 -15.76 -16.43
CA ALA A 55 -0.05 -16.12 -15.60
C ALA A 55 1.27 -15.81 -16.32
N ASP A 56 1.33 -16.14 -17.59
CA ASP A 56 2.46 -15.95 -18.47
C ASP A 56 2.00 -15.38 -19.81
N ILE A 57 2.92 -14.89 -20.62
CA ILE A 57 2.67 -14.47 -21.99
C ILE A 57 3.79 -15.04 -22.88
N GLU A 58 3.38 -15.73 -23.96
CA GLU A 58 4.28 -16.37 -24.92
C GLU A 58 3.99 -15.86 -26.34
N VAL A 59 4.92 -16.12 -27.26
CA VAL A 59 4.69 -15.86 -28.67
C VAL A 59 3.56 -16.77 -29.16
N GLY A 60 2.52 -16.18 -29.78
CA GLY A 60 1.28 -16.84 -30.16
C GLY A 60 0.09 -16.44 -29.31
N ASP A 61 0.30 -15.89 -28.14
CA ASP A 61 -0.79 -15.44 -27.24
C ASP A 61 -1.44 -14.16 -27.72
N GLU A 62 -2.71 -13.96 -27.30
CA GLU A 62 -3.39 -12.68 -27.47
C GLU A 62 -2.87 -11.66 -26.44
N THR A 63 -2.33 -10.56 -26.93
CA THR A 63 -1.62 -9.56 -26.12
C THR A 63 -2.49 -8.40 -25.64
N ALA A 64 -3.68 -8.20 -26.21
CA ALA A 64 -4.49 -7.01 -25.96
C ALA A 64 -4.90 -6.89 -24.47
N LEU A 65 -5.40 -7.98 -23.87
CA LEU A 65 -5.78 -8.02 -22.46
C LEU A 65 -4.55 -7.78 -21.56
N TYR A 66 -3.46 -8.47 -21.84
CA TYR A 66 -2.21 -8.36 -21.08
C TYR A 66 -1.69 -6.92 -21.06
N ILE A 67 -1.55 -6.30 -22.22
CA ILE A 67 -1.12 -4.89 -22.34
C ILE A 67 -2.11 -3.96 -21.64
N GLY A 68 -3.42 -4.16 -21.85
CA GLY A 68 -4.47 -3.34 -21.27
C GLY A 68 -4.44 -3.34 -19.73
N ILE A 69 -4.24 -4.49 -19.12
CA ILE A 69 -4.08 -4.65 -17.66
C ILE A 69 -2.93 -3.77 -17.17
N HIS A 70 -1.74 -3.91 -17.77
CA HIS A 70 -0.54 -3.20 -17.31
C HIS A 70 -0.56 -1.68 -17.63
N LEU A 71 -1.37 -1.25 -18.58
CA LEU A 71 -1.61 0.18 -18.80
C LEU A 71 -2.51 0.81 -17.73
N VAL A 72 -3.44 0.04 -17.19
CA VAL A 72 -4.40 0.53 -16.17
C VAL A 72 -3.86 0.38 -14.75
N GLN A 73 -3.03 -0.62 -14.49
CA GLN A 73 -2.52 -0.96 -13.16
C GLN A 73 -1.78 0.19 -12.45
N PRO A 74 -0.98 1.05 -13.12
CA PRO A 74 -0.36 2.21 -12.48
C PRO A 74 -1.36 3.17 -11.80
N VAL A 75 -2.59 3.26 -12.30
CA VAL A 75 -3.63 4.06 -11.64
C VAL A 75 -3.95 3.49 -10.26
N PHE A 76 -4.11 2.17 -10.14
CA PHE A 76 -4.38 1.51 -8.86
C PHE A 76 -3.17 1.54 -7.92
N ILE A 77 -1.93 1.49 -8.47
CA ILE A 77 -0.69 1.70 -7.70
C ILE A 77 -0.73 3.06 -7.02
N LEU A 78 -1.03 4.12 -7.77
CA LEU A 78 -1.07 5.48 -7.25
C LEU A 78 -2.22 5.69 -6.25
N LEU A 79 -3.40 5.15 -6.52
CA LEU A 79 -4.54 5.24 -5.61
C LEU A 79 -4.24 4.53 -4.28
N LEU A 80 -3.62 3.35 -4.33
CA LEU A 80 -3.23 2.62 -3.13
C LEU A 80 -2.14 3.34 -2.34
N ALA A 81 -1.13 3.85 -3.02
CA ALA A 81 -0.07 4.66 -2.43
C ALA A 81 -0.64 5.90 -1.71
N TRP A 82 -1.56 6.60 -2.35
CA TRP A 82 -2.22 7.77 -1.77
C TRP A 82 -3.13 7.39 -0.59
N GLY A 83 -3.89 6.31 -0.72
CA GLY A 83 -4.70 5.78 0.38
C GLY A 83 -3.86 5.46 1.62
N ILE A 84 -2.70 4.82 1.44
CA ILE A 84 -1.75 4.54 2.52
C ILE A 84 -1.17 5.83 3.09
N TRP A 85 -0.82 6.81 2.24
CA TRP A 85 -0.39 8.12 2.72
C TRP A 85 -1.42 8.76 3.65
N LEU A 86 -2.69 8.85 3.23
CA LEU A 86 -3.77 9.39 4.03
C LEU A 86 -4.02 8.59 5.32
N LEU A 87 -3.71 7.30 5.32
CA LEU A 87 -3.85 6.44 6.49
C LEU A 87 -2.79 6.72 7.55
N VAL A 88 -1.54 7.02 7.13
CA VAL A 88 -0.37 7.05 8.03
C VAL A 88 0.27 8.42 8.19
N LYS A 89 -0.14 9.45 7.46
CA LYS A 89 0.53 10.77 7.43
C LYS A 89 0.64 11.42 8.81
N ASP A 90 -0.41 11.29 9.64
CA ASP A 90 -0.49 11.91 10.96
C ASP A 90 -0.17 10.93 12.11
N LEU A 91 0.15 9.67 11.78
CA LEU A 91 0.49 8.69 12.80
C LEU A 91 1.94 8.85 13.27
N PRO A 92 2.19 8.84 14.59
CA PRO A 92 3.54 8.90 15.13
C PRO A 92 4.26 7.54 15.05
N GLY A 93 5.58 7.59 15.14
CA GLY A 93 6.42 6.41 15.31
C GLY A 93 7.11 5.92 14.05
N ARG A 94 8.08 5.01 14.26
CA ARG A 94 8.97 4.52 13.19
C ARG A 94 8.24 3.78 12.08
N ALA A 95 7.23 2.99 12.43
CA ALA A 95 6.46 2.23 11.43
C ALA A 95 5.74 3.18 10.45
N ALA A 96 5.08 4.23 10.95
CA ALA A 96 4.44 5.24 10.11
C ALA A 96 5.46 5.99 9.24
N GLN A 97 6.64 6.30 9.79
CA GLN A 97 7.72 6.92 9.03
C GLN A 97 8.23 6.02 7.90
N VAL A 98 8.47 4.74 8.17
CA VAL A 98 8.88 3.76 7.15
C VAL A 98 7.82 3.65 6.07
N ALA A 99 6.53 3.54 6.44
CA ALA A 99 5.45 3.48 5.46
C ALA A 99 5.45 4.71 4.55
N ARG A 100 5.54 5.93 5.11
CA ARG A 100 5.59 7.19 4.34
C ARG A 100 6.77 7.25 3.37
N ILE A 101 7.96 6.80 3.79
CA ILE A 101 9.15 6.78 2.94
C ILE A 101 9.00 5.74 1.83
N ALA A 102 8.46 4.57 2.14
CA ALA A 102 8.34 3.46 1.20
C ALA A 102 7.28 3.68 0.10
N ILE A 103 6.36 4.65 0.26
CA ILE A 103 5.34 4.99 -0.75
C ILE A 103 5.98 5.38 -2.09
N VAL A 104 7.00 6.21 -2.07
CA VAL A 104 7.63 6.71 -3.30
C VAL A 104 8.35 5.58 -4.06
N PRO A 105 9.28 4.82 -3.45
CA PRO A 105 9.90 3.69 -4.13
C PRO A 105 8.87 2.63 -4.58
N TYR A 106 7.82 2.36 -3.81
CA TYR A 106 6.74 1.48 -4.25
C TYR A 106 6.08 1.99 -5.54
N ALA A 107 5.64 3.23 -5.57
CA ALA A 107 4.97 3.79 -6.73
C ALA A 107 5.86 3.78 -7.98
N ILE A 108 7.15 4.11 -7.83
CA ILE A 108 8.10 4.14 -8.94
C ILE A 108 8.43 2.72 -9.42
N VAL A 109 8.91 1.86 -8.52
CA VAL A 109 9.44 0.55 -8.90
C VAL A 109 8.35 -0.37 -9.42
N TYR A 110 7.16 -0.33 -8.80
CA TYR A 110 6.04 -1.16 -9.24
C TYR A 110 5.50 -0.69 -10.61
N SER A 111 5.42 0.63 -10.85
CA SER A 111 5.04 1.15 -12.18
C SER A 111 6.10 0.84 -13.24
N MET A 112 7.38 0.83 -12.89
CA MET A 112 8.45 0.37 -13.79
C MET A 112 8.30 -1.13 -14.13
N PHE A 113 7.96 -1.95 -13.14
CA PHE A 113 7.68 -3.36 -13.37
C PHE A 113 6.55 -3.54 -14.40
N ASP A 114 5.42 -2.84 -14.23
CA ASP A 114 4.31 -2.89 -15.17
C ASP A 114 4.70 -2.42 -16.58
N ALA A 115 5.49 -1.36 -16.67
CA ALA A 115 5.91 -0.83 -17.96
C ALA A 115 6.84 -1.82 -18.70
N ILE A 116 7.76 -2.46 -17.98
CA ILE A 116 8.77 -3.35 -18.59
C ILE A 116 8.21 -4.76 -18.78
N ALA A 117 7.74 -5.40 -17.70
CA ALA A 117 7.27 -6.78 -17.73
C ALA A 117 5.87 -6.91 -18.36
N GLY A 118 5.11 -5.83 -18.38
CA GLY A 118 3.77 -5.80 -18.95
C GLY A 118 3.71 -5.19 -20.35
N VAL A 119 3.78 -3.88 -20.42
CA VAL A 119 3.53 -3.16 -21.69
C VAL A 119 4.61 -3.45 -22.74
N SER A 120 5.90 -3.40 -22.34
CA SER A 120 7.00 -3.63 -23.29
C SER A 120 7.03 -5.08 -23.75
N LEU A 121 6.91 -6.04 -22.83
CA LEU A 121 6.92 -7.47 -23.16
C LEU A 121 5.70 -7.84 -24.02
N GLY A 122 4.50 -7.40 -23.66
CA GLY A 122 3.30 -7.60 -24.48
C GLY A 122 3.40 -6.99 -25.87
N GLY A 123 4.05 -5.82 -26.00
CA GLY A 123 4.34 -5.20 -27.28
C GLY A 123 5.31 -6.00 -28.15
N ILE A 124 6.34 -6.58 -27.55
CA ILE A 124 7.31 -7.45 -28.22
C ILE A 124 6.62 -8.74 -28.73
N VAL A 125 5.81 -9.38 -27.89
CA VAL A 125 5.04 -10.58 -28.27
C VAL A 125 4.09 -10.28 -29.42
N ARG A 126 3.38 -9.15 -29.38
CA ARG A 126 2.49 -8.74 -30.46
C ARG A 126 3.23 -8.58 -31.79
N GLN A 127 4.42 -7.96 -31.78
CA GLN A 127 5.22 -7.82 -32.98
C GLN A 127 5.76 -9.18 -33.46
N ALA A 128 6.15 -10.08 -32.55
CA ALA A 128 6.61 -11.42 -32.90
C ALA A 128 5.50 -12.26 -33.54
N ASN A 129 4.23 -12.10 -33.11
CA ASN A 129 3.08 -12.78 -33.71
C ASN A 129 2.83 -12.39 -35.18
N GLU A 130 3.29 -11.21 -35.58
CA GLU A 130 3.18 -10.69 -36.94
C GLU A 130 4.42 -11.01 -37.80
N ALA A 131 5.49 -11.55 -37.21
CA ALA A 131 6.77 -11.81 -37.85
C ALA A 131 6.84 -13.21 -38.50
N SER A 132 7.95 -13.50 -39.18
CA SER A 132 8.19 -14.85 -39.68
C SER A 132 8.36 -15.86 -38.52
N ALA A 133 8.07 -17.17 -38.77
CA ALA A 133 8.23 -18.20 -37.74
C ALA A 133 9.66 -18.28 -37.18
N ALA A 134 10.66 -17.97 -37.98
CA ALA A 134 12.08 -17.97 -37.55
C ALA A 134 12.38 -16.79 -36.60
N ASP A 135 11.82 -15.60 -36.88
CA ASP A 135 11.97 -14.44 -36.05
C ASP A 135 11.18 -14.59 -34.74
N ALA A 136 9.96 -15.10 -34.82
CA ALA A 136 9.12 -15.44 -33.66
C ALA A 136 9.83 -16.40 -32.69
N ALA A 137 10.42 -17.49 -33.21
CA ALA A 137 11.21 -18.44 -32.41
C ALA A 137 12.47 -17.80 -31.80
N THR A 138 13.03 -16.78 -32.45
CA THR A 138 14.18 -16.05 -31.92
C THR A 138 13.74 -15.11 -30.77
N VAL A 139 12.63 -14.41 -30.93
CA VAL A 139 12.05 -13.58 -29.87
C VAL A 139 11.70 -14.42 -28.65
N GLN A 140 11.04 -15.58 -28.83
CA GLN A 140 10.72 -16.47 -27.71
C GLN A 140 11.99 -16.89 -26.94
N ARG A 141 13.04 -17.31 -27.63
CA ARG A 141 14.32 -17.65 -26.97
C ARG A 141 14.96 -16.49 -26.22
N LEU A 142 14.84 -15.26 -26.75
CA LEU A 142 15.34 -14.07 -26.08
C LEU A 142 14.51 -13.75 -24.83
N MET A 143 13.19 -13.91 -24.89
CA MET A 143 12.32 -13.78 -23.74
C MET A 143 12.69 -14.77 -22.65
N ASP A 144 12.84 -16.06 -23.01
CA ASP A 144 13.21 -17.12 -22.07
C ASP A 144 14.58 -16.87 -21.41
N SER A 145 15.53 -16.30 -22.16
CA SER A 145 16.86 -15.99 -21.63
C SER A 145 16.95 -14.66 -20.87
N GLY A 146 16.11 -13.68 -21.21
CA GLY A 146 16.19 -12.30 -20.69
C GLY A 146 15.29 -12.05 -19.49
N THR A 147 14.17 -12.75 -19.40
CA THR A 147 13.25 -12.63 -18.25
C THR A 147 13.89 -13.11 -16.94
N ASP A 148 14.85 -14.02 -17.01
CA ASP A 148 15.52 -14.56 -15.83
C ASP A 148 16.32 -13.52 -15.03
N TYR A 149 16.83 -12.47 -15.64
CA TYR A 149 17.70 -11.52 -14.93
C TYR A 149 17.02 -10.19 -14.60
N VAL A 150 16.54 -9.46 -15.61
CA VAL A 150 15.94 -8.13 -15.39
C VAL A 150 14.56 -8.25 -14.78
N GLY A 151 13.77 -9.22 -15.24
CA GLY A 151 12.44 -9.51 -14.73
C GLY A 151 12.47 -9.88 -13.25
N ILE A 152 13.34 -10.79 -12.84
CA ILE A 152 13.49 -11.21 -11.44
C ILE A 152 13.91 -10.04 -10.54
N VAL A 153 14.90 -9.25 -10.95
CA VAL A 153 15.39 -8.12 -10.14
C VAL A 153 14.28 -7.10 -9.93
N ILE A 154 13.56 -6.72 -10.99
CA ILE A 154 12.48 -5.73 -10.88
C ILE A 154 11.28 -6.31 -10.12
N PHE A 155 10.92 -7.57 -10.35
CA PHE A 155 9.87 -8.27 -9.61
C PHE A 155 10.17 -8.29 -8.11
N VAL A 156 11.38 -8.73 -7.72
CA VAL A 156 11.79 -8.77 -6.32
C VAL A 156 11.80 -7.36 -5.72
N ALA A 157 12.31 -6.36 -6.43
CA ALA A 157 12.31 -4.98 -5.97
C ALA A 157 10.90 -4.42 -5.79
N SER A 158 9.96 -4.72 -6.71
CA SER A 158 8.56 -4.30 -6.58
C SER A 158 7.87 -4.96 -5.38
N GLY A 159 8.07 -6.26 -5.20
CA GLY A 159 7.56 -7.00 -4.05
C GLY A 159 8.12 -6.50 -2.72
N LEU A 160 9.41 -6.19 -2.64
CA LEU A 160 10.04 -5.65 -1.43
C LEU A 160 9.55 -4.22 -1.10
N THR A 161 9.40 -3.36 -2.09
CA THR A 161 8.90 -1.99 -1.87
C THR A 161 7.44 -1.99 -1.46
N TRP A 162 6.61 -2.82 -2.08
CA TRP A 162 5.24 -3.09 -1.65
C TRP A 162 5.20 -3.59 -0.20
N PHE A 163 5.95 -4.65 0.10
CA PHE A 163 5.96 -5.26 1.43
C PHE A 163 6.40 -4.23 2.49
N ALA A 164 7.48 -3.50 2.25
CA ALA A 164 7.96 -2.48 3.18
C ALA A 164 6.88 -1.42 3.48
N MET A 165 6.20 -0.92 2.45
CA MET A 165 5.14 0.07 2.60
C MET A 165 3.92 -0.50 3.35
N ALA A 166 3.37 -1.60 2.86
CA ALA A 166 2.10 -2.16 3.34
C ALA A 166 2.24 -2.78 4.74
N PHE A 167 3.33 -3.49 5.01
CA PHE A 167 3.63 -4.07 6.32
C PHE A 167 3.90 -2.99 7.37
N ALA A 168 4.67 -1.96 7.01
CA ALA A 168 4.90 -0.83 7.92
C ALA A 168 3.60 -0.06 8.21
N ALA A 169 2.72 0.12 7.21
CA ALA A 169 1.40 0.71 7.41
C ALA A 169 0.54 -0.13 8.37
N ALA A 170 0.54 -1.47 8.21
CA ALA A 170 -0.15 -2.38 9.11
C ALA A 170 0.34 -2.24 10.57
N LEU A 171 1.65 -2.16 10.76
CA LEU A 171 2.23 -1.95 12.11
C LEU A 171 1.91 -0.55 12.66
N ALA A 172 1.88 0.47 11.82
CA ALA A 172 1.56 1.84 12.24
C ALA A 172 0.13 1.95 12.80
N VAL A 173 -0.84 1.27 12.18
CA VAL A 173 -2.25 1.31 12.61
C VAL A 173 -2.56 0.39 13.79
N ARG A 174 -1.62 -0.42 14.26
CA ARG A 174 -1.86 -1.39 15.35
C ARG A 174 -2.42 -0.76 16.62
N ARG A 175 -1.93 0.44 16.97
CA ARG A 175 -2.34 1.14 18.21
C ARG A 175 -3.79 1.63 18.16
N ILE A 176 -4.29 1.94 16.98
CA ILE A 176 -5.63 2.50 16.77
C ILE A 176 -6.65 1.44 16.32
N GLY A 177 -6.20 0.42 15.60
CA GLY A 177 -7.06 -0.65 15.05
C GLY A 177 -7.02 -1.96 15.83
N GLY A 178 -6.00 -2.15 16.68
CA GLY A 178 -5.76 -3.40 17.39
C GLY A 178 -5.15 -4.50 16.51
N LEU A 179 -5.06 -5.71 17.06
CA LEU A 179 -4.31 -6.80 16.45
C LEU A 179 -5.00 -7.39 15.19
N GLY A 180 -6.33 -7.51 15.20
CA GLY A 180 -7.06 -8.16 14.09
C GLY A 180 -6.84 -7.51 12.73
N PRO A 181 -7.17 -6.22 12.54
CA PRO A 181 -6.89 -5.51 11.29
C PRO A 181 -5.41 -5.53 10.92
N THR A 182 -4.51 -5.36 11.89
CA THR A 182 -3.06 -5.41 11.67
C THR A 182 -2.61 -6.74 11.07
N LEU A 183 -3.08 -7.86 11.61
CA LEU A 183 -2.71 -9.19 11.11
C LEU A 183 -3.23 -9.42 9.69
N LEU A 184 -4.49 -9.07 9.42
CA LEU A 184 -5.04 -9.20 8.05
C LEU A 184 -4.23 -8.38 7.04
N MET A 185 -3.91 -7.13 7.36
CA MET A 185 -3.08 -6.29 6.50
C MET A 185 -1.67 -6.87 6.34
N ALA A 186 -1.03 -7.30 7.41
CA ALA A 186 0.34 -7.81 7.35
C ALA A 186 0.44 -9.14 6.56
N ILE A 187 -0.50 -10.06 6.79
CA ILE A 187 -0.57 -11.33 6.06
C ILE A 187 -0.90 -11.06 4.58
N GLY A 188 -1.87 -10.21 4.32
CA GLY A 188 -2.24 -9.82 2.96
C GLY A 188 -1.07 -9.18 2.21
N ALA A 189 -0.31 -8.28 2.88
CA ALA A 189 0.89 -7.67 2.31
C ALA A 189 1.95 -8.71 1.95
N ALA A 190 2.19 -9.70 2.82
CA ALA A 190 3.18 -10.75 2.58
C ALA A 190 2.77 -11.67 1.42
N ILE A 191 1.51 -12.11 1.38
CA ILE A 191 0.99 -12.97 0.31
C ILE A 191 1.08 -12.25 -1.04
N PHE A 192 0.65 -10.99 -1.11
CA PHE A 192 0.71 -10.22 -2.35
C PHE A 192 2.15 -10.00 -2.83
N ALA A 193 3.10 -9.76 -1.91
CA ALA A 193 4.50 -9.51 -2.24
C ALA A 193 5.17 -10.70 -2.97
N VAL A 194 4.75 -11.93 -2.67
CA VAL A 194 5.36 -13.16 -3.23
C VAL A 194 4.49 -13.83 -4.28
N GLY A 195 3.25 -13.43 -4.41
CA GLY A 195 2.22 -14.16 -5.15
C GLY A 195 1.56 -13.39 -6.29
N HIS A 196 2.17 -12.34 -6.82
CA HIS A 196 1.63 -11.69 -8.01
C HIS A 196 2.02 -12.50 -9.27
N PRO A 197 1.12 -12.73 -10.25
CA PRO A 197 -0.28 -12.26 -10.25
C PRO A 197 -1.30 -13.20 -9.58
N PHE A 198 -1.60 -14.34 -10.12
CA PHE A 198 -2.64 -15.28 -9.68
C PHE A 198 -2.03 -16.67 -9.39
N PRO A 199 -2.56 -17.44 -8.41
CA PRO A 199 -3.75 -17.17 -7.58
C PRO A 199 -3.46 -16.38 -6.29
N PRO A 200 -2.23 -16.29 -5.73
CA PRO A 200 -2.04 -15.72 -4.40
C PRO A 200 -2.19 -14.20 -4.36
N GLY A 201 -1.89 -13.48 -5.44
CA GLY A 201 -2.01 -12.03 -5.50
C GLY A 201 -3.39 -11.49 -5.12
N PRO A 202 -4.48 -11.93 -5.78
CA PRO A 202 -5.84 -11.53 -5.42
C PRO A 202 -6.22 -11.86 -3.96
N ILE A 203 -5.77 -13.01 -3.45
CA ILE A 203 -6.00 -13.38 -2.05
C ILE A 203 -5.29 -12.40 -1.11
N GLY A 204 -4.04 -12.08 -1.40
CA GLY A 204 -3.25 -11.14 -0.62
C GLY A 204 -3.88 -9.75 -0.56
N ILE A 205 -4.27 -9.21 -1.71
CA ILE A 205 -4.90 -7.87 -1.76
C ILE A 205 -6.29 -7.86 -1.11
N ALA A 206 -7.06 -8.93 -1.22
CA ALA A 206 -8.35 -9.06 -0.54
C ALA A 206 -8.19 -9.06 0.98
N LEU A 207 -7.24 -9.84 1.52
CA LEU A 207 -6.95 -9.86 2.96
C LEU A 207 -6.48 -8.48 3.46
N PHE A 208 -5.61 -7.81 2.70
CA PHE A 208 -5.16 -6.46 3.02
C PHE A 208 -6.34 -5.48 3.07
N GLY A 209 -7.24 -5.55 2.07
CA GLY A 209 -8.45 -4.75 1.99
C GLY A 209 -9.43 -5.01 3.14
N LEU A 210 -9.65 -6.26 3.51
CA LEU A 210 -10.48 -6.62 4.65
C LEU A 210 -9.92 -6.06 5.95
N GLY A 211 -8.59 -6.07 6.13
CA GLY A 211 -7.93 -5.44 7.27
C GLY A 211 -8.20 -3.94 7.35
N ILE A 212 -8.10 -3.23 6.21
CA ILE A 212 -8.43 -1.80 6.12
C ILE A 212 -9.91 -1.55 6.41
N ALA A 213 -10.81 -2.31 5.80
CA ALA A 213 -12.25 -2.16 6.03
C ALA A 213 -12.61 -2.36 7.49
N TRP A 214 -12.05 -3.38 8.14
CA TRP A 214 -12.25 -3.60 9.58
C TRP A 214 -11.71 -2.45 10.43
N LEU A 215 -10.54 -1.90 10.09
CA LEU A 215 -9.98 -0.73 10.76
C LEU A 215 -10.92 0.48 10.65
N GLU A 216 -11.45 0.74 9.46
CA GLU A 216 -12.37 1.87 9.23
C GLU A 216 -13.67 1.72 10.02
N LEU A 217 -14.24 0.52 10.06
CA LEU A 217 -15.43 0.22 10.87
C LEU A 217 -15.19 0.44 12.37
N ARG A 218 -14.01 0.05 12.88
CA ARG A 218 -13.64 0.33 14.27
C ARG A 218 -13.50 1.82 14.57
N ARG A 219 -12.93 2.57 13.63
CA ARG A 219 -12.82 4.04 13.77
C ARG A 219 -14.19 4.71 13.83
N GLU A 220 -15.16 4.22 13.06
CA GLU A 220 -16.53 4.74 13.11
C GLU A 220 -17.23 4.39 14.42
N ALA A 221 -17.12 3.15 14.86
CA ALA A 221 -17.69 2.72 16.13
C ALA A 221 -17.16 3.53 17.32
N ALA A 222 -15.87 3.91 17.27
CA ALA A 222 -15.26 4.76 18.30
C ALA A 222 -15.73 6.24 18.28
N LYS A 223 -16.33 6.71 17.18
CA LYS A 223 -16.89 8.05 17.05
C LYS A 223 -18.37 8.14 17.47
N ALA A 224 -19.06 6.99 17.55
CA ALA A 224 -20.46 6.95 17.96
C ALA A 224 -20.59 7.48 19.41
N PRO A 225 -21.46 8.46 19.69
CA PRO A 225 -21.68 8.93 21.07
C PRO A 225 -22.11 7.75 21.93
N GLU A 226 -21.50 7.64 23.12
CA GLU A 226 -21.98 6.70 24.14
C GLU A 226 -23.48 6.99 24.36
N ALA A 227 -24.32 6.00 24.06
CA ALA A 227 -25.75 6.14 24.29
C ALA A 227 -25.94 6.47 25.76
N GLN A 228 -26.35 7.73 26.07
CA GLN A 228 -26.66 8.08 27.45
C GLN A 228 -27.69 7.09 27.97
N PRO A 229 -27.45 6.46 29.12
CA PRO A 229 -28.45 5.57 29.70
C PRO A 229 -29.72 6.41 29.89
N VAL A 230 -30.80 6.01 29.21
CA VAL A 230 -32.12 6.57 29.45
C VAL A 230 -32.44 6.27 30.89
N LEU A 231 -32.28 7.27 31.77
CA LEU A 231 -32.76 7.16 33.14
C LEU A 231 -34.27 6.95 33.05
N ALA A 232 -34.68 5.71 33.26
CA ALA A 232 -36.09 5.37 33.41
C ALA A 232 -36.70 6.23 34.50
N PRO A 233 -37.88 6.81 34.30
CA PRO A 233 -38.58 7.65 35.27
C PRO A 233 -38.98 6.88 36.53
#